data_77535d87be52669a37c538e0a002520b
#
_entry.id   77535d87be52669a37c538e0a002520b
#
_cell.length_a   1.000
_cell.length_b   1.000
_cell.length_c   1.000
_cell.angle_alpha   90.00
_cell.angle_beta   90.00
_cell.angle_gamma   90.00
#
_symmetry.space_group_name_H-M   'P 1'
#
loop_
_entity.id
_entity.type
_entity.pdbx_description
1 polymer ?
#
loop_
_entity_poly.entity_id
_entity_poly.type
_entity_poly.pdbx_seq_one_letter_code
_entity_poly.pdbx_strand_id
1 'polypeptide(L)'
;AVYKISDDTAVVQTLDFFPPMVDDPYTFGQIAAANALSDIYAMGGTVKTALNIVCFPEKMDLNILGKIMQGGADKVIEAGGTLAGGHSIADSDVKYGLSVMGTVHPEHIYSNNTGQPSDVLILTKKLGVGLVCNANRVGEAPLGAIEDAVSSMTTLNKAASEISHAFDIHACTDVTGFSFLGHLSEMLNDDITALIDSISIPVITGALRCADEFFLTAAAQRNRNHVGDKVCFAKNIPFSMEEVLFDPQTSGGLLFAVKASEADAFLHELKAAGLPAAKVGRFVKRRDVPIYVN
;
A
#
# COMPACT_ATOMS: atom_id res chain seq x y z
N ALA A 1 -11.25 5.73 9.22
CA ALA A 1 -11.99 6.70 10.08
C ALA A 1 -11.16 7.07 11.29
N VAL A 2 -11.29 8.33 11.77
CA VAL A 2 -10.61 8.81 13.00
C VAL A 2 -11.64 9.39 13.94
N TYR A 3 -11.52 9.05 15.25
CA TYR A 3 -12.38 9.59 16.29
C TYR A 3 -11.55 9.97 17.52
N LYS A 4 -11.56 11.27 17.89
CA LYS A 4 -10.87 11.76 19.08
C LYS A 4 -11.64 11.33 20.34
N ILE A 5 -10.96 10.61 21.26
CA ILE A 5 -11.53 10.16 22.56
C ILE A 5 -11.16 11.15 23.65
N SER A 6 -9.89 11.60 23.69
CA SER A 6 -9.37 12.55 24.67
C SER A 6 -8.38 13.51 24.03
N ASP A 7 -7.74 14.37 24.81
CA ASP A 7 -6.77 15.33 24.27
C ASP A 7 -5.48 14.67 23.80
N ASP A 8 -5.17 13.47 24.30
CA ASP A 8 -3.96 12.71 23.98
C ASP A 8 -4.22 11.42 23.18
N THR A 9 -5.51 11.08 22.92
CA THR A 9 -5.85 9.80 22.27
C THR A 9 -6.95 9.97 21.22
N ALA A 10 -6.66 9.54 20.01
CA ALA A 10 -7.64 9.29 18.96
C ALA A 10 -7.62 7.82 18.55
N VAL A 11 -8.79 7.29 18.21
CA VAL A 11 -8.94 5.96 17.59
C VAL A 11 -8.89 6.12 16.08
N VAL A 12 -8.12 5.25 15.44
CA VAL A 12 -8.14 5.01 13.99
C VAL A 12 -8.82 3.67 13.75
N GLN A 13 -9.78 3.61 12.86
CA GLN A 13 -10.48 2.38 12.50
C GLN A 13 -10.57 2.22 10.99
N THR A 14 -10.26 1.02 10.53
CA THR A 14 -10.34 0.63 9.13
C THR A 14 -10.97 -0.74 8.94
N LEU A 15 -11.31 -1.07 7.70
CA LEU A 15 -11.89 -2.34 7.31
C LEU A 15 -11.52 -2.65 5.87
N ASP A 16 -10.81 -3.78 5.67
CA ASP A 16 -10.43 -4.27 4.35
C ASP A 16 -10.60 -5.79 4.26
N PHE A 17 -11.19 -6.27 3.17
CA PHE A 17 -11.28 -7.69 2.84
C PHE A 17 -11.43 -7.88 1.32
N PHE A 18 -10.89 -8.95 0.80
CA PHE A 18 -10.87 -9.21 -0.64
C PHE A 18 -10.70 -10.72 -0.94
N PRO A 19 -10.92 -11.16 -2.21
CA PRO A 19 -10.69 -12.54 -2.62
C PRO A 19 -9.20 -12.87 -2.74
N PRO A 20 -8.81 -14.18 -2.70
CA PRO A 20 -7.44 -14.62 -2.83
C PRO A 20 -6.79 -14.18 -4.15
N MET A 21 -5.52 -13.73 -4.07
CA MET A 21 -4.66 -13.44 -5.22
C MET A 21 -3.45 -14.39 -5.30
N VAL A 22 -3.27 -15.25 -4.30
CA VAL A 22 -2.27 -16.33 -4.25
C VAL A 22 -2.93 -17.66 -3.88
N ASP A 23 -2.31 -18.78 -4.23
CA ASP A 23 -2.91 -20.11 -4.05
C ASP A 23 -2.73 -20.65 -2.62
N ASP A 24 -1.64 -20.27 -1.92
CA ASP A 24 -1.42 -20.75 -0.55
C ASP A 24 -2.32 -20.01 0.44
N PRO A 25 -3.22 -20.75 1.17
CA PRO A 25 -4.18 -20.13 2.06
C PRO A 25 -3.54 -19.37 3.23
N TYR A 26 -2.43 -19.87 3.77
CA TYR A 26 -1.73 -19.22 4.87
C TYR A 26 -1.14 -17.87 4.42
N THR A 27 -0.45 -17.88 3.28
CA THR A 27 0.11 -16.67 2.67
C THR A 27 -0.99 -15.64 2.32
N PHE A 28 -2.14 -16.11 1.79
CA PHE A 28 -3.28 -15.22 1.55
C PHE A 28 -3.75 -14.56 2.85
N GLY A 29 -3.86 -15.32 3.94
CA GLY A 29 -4.21 -14.78 5.25
C GLY A 29 -3.24 -13.69 5.73
N GLN A 30 -1.93 -13.92 5.55
CA GLN A 30 -0.89 -12.93 5.87
C GLN A 30 -1.04 -11.65 5.05
N ILE A 31 -1.26 -11.77 3.74
CA ILE A 31 -1.41 -10.62 2.82
C ILE A 31 -2.66 -9.81 3.20
N ALA A 32 -3.78 -10.48 3.41
CA ALA A 32 -5.03 -9.81 3.75
C ALA A 32 -4.94 -9.04 5.07
N ALA A 33 -4.28 -9.61 6.07
CA ALA A 33 -4.04 -8.94 7.34
C ALA A 33 -3.05 -7.78 7.19
N ALA A 34 -1.93 -7.97 6.47
CA ALA A 34 -0.95 -6.91 6.24
C ALA A 34 -1.56 -5.70 5.52
N ASN A 35 -2.46 -5.93 4.57
CA ASN A 35 -3.20 -4.87 3.89
C ASN A 35 -4.13 -4.13 4.86
N ALA A 36 -4.97 -4.85 5.62
CA ALA A 36 -5.93 -4.23 6.54
C ALA A 36 -5.26 -3.46 7.70
N LEU A 37 -4.06 -3.86 8.11
CA LEU A 37 -3.27 -3.18 9.14
C LEU A 37 -2.61 -1.88 8.61
N SER A 38 -2.46 -1.75 7.29
CA SER A 38 -1.68 -0.69 6.65
C SER A 38 -2.25 0.71 6.90
N ASP A 39 -3.56 0.89 6.87
CA ASP A 39 -4.22 2.17 7.12
C ASP A 39 -3.89 2.77 8.49
N ILE A 40 -3.72 1.89 9.51
CA ILE A 40 -3.32 2.36 10.84
C ILE A 40 -1.93 2.98 10.80
N TYR A 41 -1.01 2.35 10.07
CA TYR A 41 0.36 2.83 9.91
C TYR A 41 0.45 4.08 9.03
N ALA A 42 -0.37 4.16 7.97
CA ALA A 42 -0.44 5.34 7.10
C ALA A 42 -0.89 6.60 7.86
N MET A 43 -1.64 6.43 8.93
CA MET A 43 -2.08 7.52 9.80
C MET A 43 -1.16 7.77 11.01
N GLY A 44 0.04 7.13 11.07
CA GLY A 44 0.98 7.25 12.19
C GLY A 44 0.51 6.53 13.47
N GLY A 45 -0.46 5.63 13.35
CA GLY A 45 -1.08 4.95 14.48
C GLY A 45 -0.37 3.65 14.89
N THR A 46 -0.75 3.16 16.05
CA THR A 46 -0.34 1.86 16.60
C THR A 46 -1.53 0.91 16.63
N VAL A 47 -1.41 -0.27 16.05
CA VAL A 47 -2.45 -1.32 16.05
C VAL A 47 -2.76 -1.76 17.47
N LYS A 48 -4.04 -1.92 17.81
CA LYS A 48 -4.51 -2.42 19.11
C LYS A 48 -5.30 -3.71 18.99
N THR A 49 -6.37 -3.71 18.20
CA THR A 49 -7.23 -4.89 18.05
C THR A 49 -7.60 -5.10 16.58
N ALA A 50 -7.88 -6.35 16.22
CA ALA A 50 -8.42 -6.72 14.93
C ALA A 50 -9.57 -7.73 15.09
N LEU A 51 -10.54 -7.66 14.19
CA LEU A 51 -11.65 -8.60 14.05
C LEU A 51 -11.61 -9.23 12.67
N ASN A 52 -11.73 -10.56 12.59
CA ASN A 52 -11.82 -11.27 11.32
C ASN A 52 -13.13 -10.95 10.58
N ILE A 53 -13.02 -10.78 9.26
CA ILE A 53 -14.16 -10.75 8.33
C ILE A 53 -13.96 -11.91 7.37
N VAL A 54 -14.91 -12.85 7.36
CA VAL A 54 -14.81 -14.10 6.61
C VAL A 54 -16.06 -14.33 5.77
N CYS A 55 -15.87 -14.50 4.45
CA CYS A 55 -16.85 -15.10 3.56
C CYS A 55 -16.28 -16.43 3.07
N PHE A 56 -16.99 -17.55 3.27
CA PHE A 56 -16.41 -18.85 2.97
C PHE A 56 -17.49 -19.85 2.46
N PRO A 57 -17.20 -20.62 1.39
CA PRO A 57 -18.16 -21.60 0.87
C PRO A 57 -18.39 -22.76 1.85
N GLU A 58 -19.68 -23.06 2.15
CA GLU A 58 -20.06 -24.09 3.12
C GLU A 58 -19.49 -25.49 2.82
N LYS A 59 -19.27 -25.79 1.53
CA LYS A 59 -18.79 -27.11 1.08
C LYS A 59 -17.26 -27.22 0.98
N MET A 60 -16.54 -26.12 1.19
CA MET A 60 -15.08 -26.09 1.12
C MET A 60 -14.48 -26.64 2.42
N ASP A 61 -13.28 -27.25 2.32
CA ASP A 61 -12.57 -27.79 3.49
C ASP A 61 -12.23 -26.68 4.50
N LEU A 62 -12.72 -26.82 5.73
CA LEU A 62 -12.46 -25.87 6.83
C LEU A 62 -10.98 -25.78 7.22
N ASN A 63 -10.13 -26.77 6.86
CA ASN A 63 -8.68 -26.67 7.05
C ASN A 63 -8.08 -25.53 6.23
N ILE A 64 -8.66 -25.23 5.05
CA ILE A 64 -8.25 -24.09 4.22
C ILE A 64 -8.55 -22.77 4.98
N LEU A 65 -9.77 -22.64 5.53
CA LEU A 65 -10.14 -21.49 6.35
C LEU A 65 -9.22 -21.35 7.58
N GLY A 66 -8.93 -22.48 8.26
CA GLY A 66 -8.02 -22.51 9.40
C GLY A 66 -6.64 -21.94 9.06
N LYS A 67 -6.07 -22.28 7.90
CA LYS A 67 -4.79 -21.73 7.44
C LYS A 67 -4.86 -20.24 7.12
N ILE A 68 -5.93 -19.77 6.45
CA ILE A 68 -6.14 -18.35 6.17
C ILE A 68 -6.17 -17.55 7.49
N MET A 69 -6.97 -17.99 8.45
CA MET A 69 -7.11 -17.33 9.74
C MET A 69 -5.80 -17.36 10.56
N GLN A 70 -5.03 -18.46 10.46
CA GLN A 70 -3.71 -18.55 11.11
C GLN A 70 -2.74 -17.52 10.54
N GLY A 71 -2.65 -17.40 9.20
CA GLY A 71 -1.81 -16.39 8.54
C GLY A 71 -2.18 -14.97 8.96
N GLY A 72 -3.48 -14.68 9.05
CA GLY A 72 -3.97 -13.40 9.54
C GLY A 72 -3.64 -13.13 11.00
N ALA A 73 -3.83 -14.14 11.87
CA ALA A 73 -3.51 -14.04 13.30
C ALA A 73 -2.03 -13.76 13.54
N ASP A 74 -1.14 -14.45 12.81
CA ASP A 74 0.31 -14.27 12.95
C ASP A 74 0.73 -12.82 12.58
N LYS A 75 0.10 -12.22 11.56
CA LYS A 75 0.38 -10.82 11.20
C LYS A 75 -0.18 -9.82 12.23
N VAL A 76 -1.32 -10.09 12.83
CA VAL A 76 -1.84 -9.25 13.93
C VAL A 76 -0.90 -9.31 15.15
N ILE A 77 -0.37 -10.50 15.47
CA ILE A 77 0.62 -10.67 16.54
C ILE A 77 1.92 -9.91 16.21
N GLU A 78 2.45 -10.05 14.98
CA GLU A 78 3.63 -9.31 14.49
C GLU A 78 3.43 -7.80 14.58
N ALA A 79 2.22 -7.32 14.31
CA ALA A 79 1.84 -5.91 14.49
C ALA A 79 1.85 -5.45 15.95
N GLY A 80 1.85 -6.38 16.90
CA GLY A 80 1.70 -6.11 18.33
C GLY A 80 0.25 -5.91 18.76
N GLY A 81 -0.71 -6.29 17.91
CA GLY A 81 -2.13 -6.21 18.18
C GLY A 81 -2.71 -7.51 18.77
N THR A 82 -4.00 -7.46 19.09
CA THR A 82 -4.78 -8.60 19.57
C THR A 82 -5.90 -8.94 18.59
N LEU A 83 -5.96 -10.19 18.13
CA LEU A 83 -7.09 -10.69 17.38
C LEU A 83 -8.24 -10.99 18.37
N ALA A 84 -9.29 -10.18 18.35
CA ALA A 84 -10.32 -10.16 19.39
C ALA A 84 -11.61 -10.90 19.00
N GLY A 85 -11.63 -11.58 17.85
CA GLY A 85 -12.80 -12.29 17.34
C GLY A 85 -13.08 -12.00 15.87
N GLY A 86 -14.36 -11.90 15.52
CA GLY A 86 -14.78 -11.59 14.15
C GLY A 86 -16.14 -12.17 13.79
N HIS A 87 -16.47 -12.16 12.50
CA HIS A 87 -17.71 -12.72 11.97
C HIS A 87 -17.45 -13.48 10.67
N SER A 88 -18.18 -14.58 10.47
CA SER A 88 -18.14 -15.38 9.26
C SER A 88 -19.53 -15.56 8.68
N ILE A 89 -19.63 -15.54 7.35
CA ILE A 89 -20.87 -15.85 6.62
C ILE A 89 -20.57 -16.89 5.52
N ALA A 90 -21.59 -17.66 5.17
CA ALA A 90 -21.56 -18.48 3.95
C ALA A 90 -21.62 -17.59 2.70
N ASP A 91 -20.78 -17.88 1.72
CA ASP A 91 -20.73 -17.17 0.43
C ASP A 91 -20.35 -18.16 -0.69
N SER A 92 -20.52 -17.77 -1.94
CA SER A 92 -20.03 -18.54 -3.10
C SER A 92 -18.51 -18.54 -3.22
N ASP A 93 -17.87 -17.45 -2.74
CA ASP A 93 -16.45 -17.18 -2.91
C ASP A 93 -15.75 -16.96 -1.56
N VAL A 94 -14.47 -17.33 -1.52
CA VAL A 94 -13.62 -16.99 -0.37
C VAL A 94 -13.30 -15.50 -0.39
N LYS A 95 -13.57 -14.82 0.71
CA LYS A 95 -13.06 -13.46 0.98
C LYS A 95 -12.63 -13.40 2.44
N TYR A 96 -11.49 -12.78 2.68
CA TYR A 96 -10.93 -12.64 4.01
C TYR A 96 -10.29 -11.27 4.19
N GLY A 97 -10.37 -10.78 5.41
CA GLY A 97 -9.72 -9.56 5.83
C GLY A 97 -10.03 -9.23 7.28
N LEU A 98 -9.76 -8.01 7.66
CA LEU A 98 -9.89 -7.57 9.04
C LEU A 98 -10.62 -6.23 9.12
N SER A 99 -11.36 -6.04 10.23
CA SER A 99 -11.62 -4.71 10.77
C SER A 99 -10.59 -4.44 11.86
N VAL A 100 -9.83 -3.36 11.71
CA VAL A 100 -8.69 -3.05 12.59
C VAL A 100 -8.94 -1.74 13.33
N MET A 101 -8.63 -1.74 14.62
CA MET A 101 -8.61 -0.55 15.45
C MET A 101 -7.17 -0.29 15.94
N GLY A 102 -6.74 0.95 15.78
CA GLY A 102 -5.49 1.47 16.33
C GLY A 102 -5.70 2.76 17.13
N THR A 103 -4.63 3.25 17.73
CA THR A 103 -4.62 4.54 18.43
C THR A 103 -3.47 5.41 17.93
N VAL A 104 -3.67 6.72 17.98
CA VAL A 104 -2.69 7.73 17.63
C VAL A 104 -2.90 8.96 18.53
N HIS A 105 -1.83 9.72 18.79
CA HIS A 105 -2.00 11.03 19.43
C HIS A 105 -2.63 12.00 18.43
N PRO A 106 -3.67 12.79 18.80
CA PRO A 106 -4.38 13.67 17.87
C PRO A 106 -3.49 14.66 17.10
N GLU A 107 -2.39 15.11 17.72
CA GLU A 107 -1.43 16.03 17.09
C GLU A 107 -0.43 15.33 16.16
N HIS A 108 -0.37 13.99 16.17
CA HIS A 108 0.57 13.19 15.37
C HIS A 108 -0.14 12.38 14.27
N ILE A 109 -1.39 12.72 13.96
CA ILE A 109 -2.13 12.08 12.87
C ILE A 109 -1.55 12.55 11.54
N TYR A 110 -1.11 11.61 10.71
CA TYR A 110 -0.77 11.92 9.31
C TYR A 110 -2.04 12.07 8.49
N SER A 111 -2.15 13.20 7.80
CA SER A 111 -3.16 13.40 6.75
C SER A 111 -2.53 13.12 5.40
N ASN A 112 -3.34 12.78 4.41
CA ASN A 112 -2.81 12.52 3.06
C ASN A 112 -2.55 13.81 2.25
N ASN A 113 -3.27 14.92 2.49
CA ASN A 113 -3.28 16.12 1.65
C ASN A 113 -2.63 17.36 2.28
N THR A 114 -1.76 17.20 3.25
CA THR A 114 -1.05 18.28 3.98
C THR A 114 0.39 18.51 3.51
N GLY A 115 0.78 17.88 2.40
CA GLY A 115 2.08 18.06 1.76
C GLY A 115 2.35 19.51 1.36
N GLN A 116 3.63 19.88 1.35
CA GLN A 116 4.11 21.25 1.13
C GLN A 116 5.05 21.32 -0.09
N PRO A 117 5.17 22.50 -0.76
CA PRO A 117 6.19 22.67 -1.77
C PRO A 117 7.59 22.42 -1.23
N SER A 118 8.40 21.69 -1.97
CA SER A 118 9.75 21.21 -1.66
C SER A 118 9.83 19.88 -0.90
N ASP A 119 8.71 19.33 -0.41
CA ASP A 119 8.73 17.99 0.20
C ASP A 119 9.24 16.94 -0.78
N VAL A 120 10.02 16.01 -0.26
CA VAL A 120 10.52 14.86 -0.99
C VAL A 120 9.55 13.68 -0.80
N LEU A 121 9.19 13.03 -1.89
CA LEU A 121 8.34 11.85 -1.87
C LEU A 121 9.19 10.58 -1.72
N ILE A 122 8.91 9.79 -0.67
CA ILE A 122 9.58 8.53 -0.40
C ILE A 122 8.57 7.40 -0.36
N LEU A 123 8.75 6.41 -1.25
CA LEU A 123 7.95 5.19 -1.32
C LEU A 123 8.70 4.03 -0.64
N THR A 124 8.03 3.25 0.19
CA THR A 124 8.67 2.25 1.06
C THR A 124 8.64 0.82 0.55
N LYS A 125 7.81 0.50 -0.46
CA LYS A 125 7.74 -0.82 -1.11
C LYS A 125 7.77 -0.68 -2.62
N LYS A 126 8.01 -1.82 -3.29
CA LYS A 126 8.03 -1.93 -4.75
C LYS A 126 6.62 -1.88 -5.35
N LEU A 127 6.48 -1.41 -6.59
CA LEU A 127 5.25 -1.42 -7.37
C LEU A 127 5.23 -2.56 -8.39
N GLY A 128 4.03 -2.96 -8.84
CA GLY A 128 3.84 -3.97 -9.89
C GLY A 128 3.27 -5.30 -9.40
N VAL A 129 2.73 -5.34 -8.18
CA VAL A 129 2.14 -6.54 -7.57
C VAL A 129 0.97 -7.09 -8.40
N GLY A 130 0.07 -6.22 -8.88
CA GLY A 130 -1.10 -6.63 -9.64
C GLY A 130 -0.72 -7.28 -10.99
N LEU A 131 0.26 -6.70 -11.70
CA LEU A 131 0.80 -7.24 -12.95
C LEU A 131 1.38 -8.64 -12.75
N VAL A 132 2.24 -8.82 -11.73
CA VAL A 132 2.87 -10.11 -11.43
C VAL A 132 1.85 -11.16 -10.99
N CYS A 133 0.91 -10.81 -10.11
CA CYS A 133 -0.15 -11.73 -9.69
C CYS A 133 -1.04 -12.13 -10.88
N ASN A 134 -1.34 -11.21 -11.81
CA ASN A 134 -2.12 -11.52 -12.99
C ASN A 134 -1.39 -12.46 -13.95
N ALA A 135 -0.10 -12.24 -14.20
CA ALA A 135 0.75 -13.17 -14.97
C ALA A 135 0.85 -14.55 -14.29
N ASN A 136 1.00 -14.59 -12.97
CA ASN A 136 1.08 -15.86 -12.22
C ASN A 136 -0.19 -16.69 -12.32
N ARG A 137 -1.38 -16.09 -12.39
CA ARG A 137 -2.66 -16.80 -12.54
C ARG A 137 -2.77 -17.64 -13.81
N VAL A 138 -1.99 -17.30 -14.84
CA VAL A 138 -1.93 -18.02 -16.12
C VAL A 138 -0.61 -18.77 -16.31
N GLY A 139 0.24 -18.83 -15.29
CA GLY A 139 1.51 -19.57 -15.31
C GLY A 139 2.64 -18.87 -16.07
N GLU A 140 2.52 -17.56 -16.36
CA GLU A 140 3.47 -16.79 -17.18
C GLU A 140 4.33 -15.80 -16.36
N ALA A 141 4.24 -15.84 -15.03
CA ALA A 141 5.07 -14.97 -14.19
C ALA A 141 6.57 -15.24 -14.39
N PRO A 142 7.40 -14.22 -14.55
CA PRO A 142 8.86 -14.39 -14.61
C PRO A 142 9.41 -15.07 -13.34
N LEU A 143 10.53 -15.78 -13.50
CA LEU A 143 11.19 -16.47 -12.37
C LEU A 143 11.52 -15.47 -11.24
N GLY A 144 11.15 -15.82 -10.00
CA GLY A 144 11.36 -14.99 -8.82
C GLY A 144 10.37 -13.82 -8.66
N ALA A 145 9.46 -13.59 -9.63
CA ALA A 145 8.54 -12.45 -9.60
C ALA A 145 7.46 -12.63 -8.51
N ILE A 146 6.86 -13.80 -8.43
CA ILE A 146 5.81 -14.06 -7.45
C ILE A 146 6.36 -14.10 -6.03
N GLU A 147 7.56 -14.63 -5.82
CA GLU A 147 8.25 -14.62 -4.54
C GLU A 147 8.54 -13.19 -4.05
N ASP A 148 9.02 -12.32 -4.95
CA ASP A 148 9.27 -10.89 -4.64
C ASP A 148 7.96 -10.16 -4.33
N ALA A 149 6.89 -10.42 -5.09
CA ALA A 149 5.56 -9.85 -4.86
C ALA A 149 4.97 -10.31 -3.51
N VAL A 150 5.03 -11.62 -3.20
CA VAL A 150 4.55 -12.17 -1.92
C VAL A 150 5.34 -11.61 -0.75
N SER A 151 6.67 -11.54 -0.85
CA SER A 151 7.52 -10.93 0.16
C SER A 151 7.13 -9.47 0.44
N SER A 152 6.88 -8.69 -0.62
CA SER A 152 6.40 -7.32 -0.49
C SER A 152 5.02 -7.23 0.17
N MET A 153 4.06 -8.07 -0.26
CA MET A 153 2.69 -8.06 0.25
C MET A 153 2.58 -8.51 1.72
N THR A 154 3.41 -9.46 2.14
CA THR A 154 3.40 -9.98 3.53
C THR A 154 4.17 -9.10 4.51
N THR A 155 5.01 -8.18 4.04
CA THR A 155 5.75 -7.24 4.89
C THR A 155 4.80 -6.17 5.45
N LEU A 156 4.79 -5.99 6.79
CA LEU A 156 4.03 -4.92 7.43
C LEU A 156 4.65 -3.53 7.15
N ASN A 157 3.80 -2.52 7.04
CA ASN A 157 4.24 -1.12 6.99
C ASN A 157 4.65 -0.56 8.37
N LYS A 158 4.67 -1.41 9.41
CA LYS A 158 4.98 -1.07 10.80
C LYS A 158 6.32 -0.37 10.95
N ALA A 159 7.40 -0.99 10.47
CA ALA A 159 8.75 -0.42 10.62
C ALA A 159 8.87 0.96 9.95
N ALA A 160 8.29 1.14 8.76
CA ALA A 160 8.28 2.43 8.08
C ALA A 160 7.53 3.51 8.88
N SER A 161 6.37 3.16 9.46
CA SER A 161 5.59 4.05 10.30
C SER A 161 6.30 4.39 11.61
N GLU A 162 6.89 3.40 12.30
CA GLU A 162 7.64 3.63 13.55
C GLU A 162 8.87 4.54 13.33
N ILE A 163 9.63 4.32 12.25
CA ILE A 163 10.77 5.17 11.88
C ILE A 163 10.29 6.60 11.58
N SER A 164 9.16 6.77 10.89
CA SER A 164 8.67 8.09 10.49
C SER A 164 8.38 9.04 11.65
N HIS A 165 8.08 8.52 12.85
CA HIS A 165 7.81 9.33 14.03
C HIS A 165 8.98 10.20 14.50
N ALA A 166 10.21 9.91 14.05
CA ALA A 166 11.39 10.71 14.36
C ALA A 166 11.67 11.84 13.36
N PHE A 167 10.80 12.02 12.35
CA PHE A 167 11.01 12.93 11.24
C PHE A 167 9.81 13.85 11.01
N ASP A 168 10.03 14.98 10.34
CA ASP A 168 9.00 15.95 9.98
C ASP A 168 8.26 15.48 8.72
N ILE A 169 7.21 14.69 8.93
CA ILE A 169 6.34 14.12 7.89
C ILE A 169 5.13 15.04 7.70
N HIS A 170 5.00 15.65 6.51
CA HIS A 170 3.90 16.55 6.22
C HIS A 170 2.64 15.82 5.71
N ALA A 171 2.80 14.71 4.97
CA ALA A 171 1.68 13.89 4.52
C ALA A 171 2.10 12.43 4.36
N CYS A 172 1.13 11.52 4.50
CA CYS A 172 1.34 10.09 4.29
C CYS A 172 0.06 9.45 3.75
N THR A 173 0.22 8.46 2.87
CA THR A 173 -0.81 7.51 2.48
C THR A 173 -0.18 6.14 2.28
N ASP A 174 -0.96 5.06 2.34
CA ASP A 174 -0.53 3.79 1.79
C ASP A 174 -0.94 3.67 0.32
N VAL A 175 -0.18 2.89 -0.45
CA VAL A 175 -0.39 2.71 -1.89
C VAL A 175 -1.04 1.35 -2.11
N THR A 176 -2.35 1.35 -2.37
CA THR A 176 -3.15 0.13 -2.49
C THR A 176 -3.92 0.07 -3.83
N GLY A 177 -5.19 -0.30 -3.82
CA GLY A 177 -5.99 -0.62 -5.01
C GLY A 177 -6.16 0.50 -6.04
N PHE A 178 -6.06 1.76 -5.62
CA PHE A 178 -6.13 2.91 -6.54
C PHE A 178 -4.81 3.24 -7.24
N SER A 179 -3.79 2.39 -7.10
CA SER A 179 -2.46 2.54 -7.67
C SER A 179 -1.61 3.67 -7.06
N PHE A 180 -0.33 3.71 -7.47
CA PHE A 180 0.55 4.80 -7.06
C PHE A 180 0.02 6.18 -7.48
N LEU A 181 -0.40 6.35 -8.75
CA LEU A 181 -0.87 7.64 -9.25
C LEU A 181 -2.23 8.03 -8.66
N GLY A 182 -3.11 7.08 -8.39
CA GLY A 182 -4.39 7.35 -7.73
C GLY A 182 -4.19 7.88 -6.31
N HIS A 183 -3.46 7.16 -5.47
CA HIS A 183 -3.18 7.61 -4.10
C HIS A 183 -2.33 8.89 -4.05
N LEU A 184 -1.34 9.04 -4.96
CA LEU A 184 -0.63 10.30 -5.09
C LEU A 184 -1.58 11.47 -5.45
N SER A 185 -2.60 11.23 -6.29
CA SER A 185 -3.57 12.27 -6.65
C SER A 185 -4.39 12.76 -5.45
N GLU A 186 -4.61 11.89 -4.44
CA GLU A 186 -5.28 12.21 -3.18
C GLU A 186 -4.37 12.98 -2.21
N MET A 187 -3.05 12.89 -2.39
CA MET A 187 -2.08 13.66 -1.59
C MET A 187 -1.93 15.11 -2.05
N LEU A 188 -2.49 15.46 -3.22
CA LEU A 188 -2.37 16.81 -3.78
C LEU A 188 -3.43 17.74 -3.18
N ASN A 189 -3.02 19.00 -3.01
CA ASN A 189 -3.87 20.14 -2.69
C ASN A 189 -3.71 21.22 -3.77
N ASP A 190 -4.34 22.37 -3.58
CA ASP A 190 -4.33 23.45 -4.57
C ASP A 190 -2.97 24.17 -4.71
N ASP A 191 -2.05 23.96 -3.77
CA ASP A 191 -0.78 24.68 -3.70
C ASP A 191 0.40 23.92 -4.32
N ILE A 192 0.23 22.58 -4.60
CA ILE A 192 1.31 21.71 -5.00
C ILE A 192 1.06 20.94 -6.30
N THR A 193 2.16 20.58 -6.94
CA THR A 193 2.26 19.64 -8.07
C THR A 193 3.31 18.60 -7.72
N ALA A 194 3.06 17.33 -8.03
CA ALA A 194 4.03 16.25 -7.89
C ALA A 194 4.91 16.15 -9.14
N LEU A 195 6.23 16.11 -8.95
CA LEU A 195 7.21 15.72 -9.97
C LEU A 195 7.76 14.35 -9.63
N ILE A 196 7.43 13.36 -10.42
CA ILE A 196 7.83 11.96 -10.22
C ILE A 196 9.00 11.62 -11.15
N ASP A 197 10.00 10.96 -10.58
CA ASP A 197 11.15 10.38 -11.29
C ASP A 197 10.89 8.88 -11.50
N SER A 198 10.48 8.51 -12.68
CA SER A 198 10.12 7.13 -13.04
C SER A 198 11.28 6.13 -12.90
N ILE A 199 12.52 6.60 -13.08
CA ILE A 199 13.72 5.75 -12.97
C ILE A 199 13.97 5.33 -11.51
N SER A 200 13.57 6.17 -10.57
CA SER A 200 13.75 5.94 -9.13
C SER A 200 12.65 5.08 -8.50
N ILE A 201 11.59 4.73 -9.25
CA ILE A 201 10.50 3.88 -8.75
C ILE A 201 11.02 2.46 -8.49
N PRO A 202 10.92 1.93 -7.27
CA PRO A 202 11.25 0.55 -6.99
C PRO A 202 10.15 -0.36 -7.57
N VAL A 203 10.56 -1.36 -8.37
CA VAL A 203 9.64 -2.22 -9.11
C VAL A 203 9.85 -3.69 -8.72
N ILE A 204 8.76 -4.45 -8.58
CA ILE A 204 8.77 -5.90 -8.37
C ILE A 204 9.48 -6.58 -9.54
N THR A 205 10.31 -7.57 -9.22
CA THR A 205 11.04 -8.37 -10.21
C THR A 205 10.11 -8.84 -11.33
N GLY A 206 10.45 -8.50 -12.57
CA GLY A 206 9.68 -8.91 -13.74
C GLY A 206 8.39 -8.14 -14.02
N ALA A 207 7.95 -7.19 -13.18
CA ALA A 207 6.69 -6.48 -13.39
C ALA A 207 6.65 -5.66 -14.69
N LEU A 208 7.77 -5.01 -15.07
CA LEU A 208 7.87 -4.31 -16.37
C LEU A 208 7.67 -5.28 -17.55
N ARG A 209 8.28 -6.46 -17.49
CA ARG A 209 8.07 -7.50 -18.49
C ARG A 209 6.62 -7.96 -18.54
N CYS A 210 5.97 -8.18 -17.39
CA CYS A 210 4.55 -8.52 -17.35
C CYS A 210 3.70 -7.44 -18.05
N ALA A 211 4.01 -6.17 -17.86
CA ALA A 211 3.32 -5.07 -18.53
C ALA A 211 3.57 -5.06 -20.05
N ASP A 212 4.83 -5.25 -20.50
CA ASP A 212 5.19 -5.34 -21.93
C ASP A 212 4.52 -6.55 -22.63
N GLU A 213 4.29 -7.64 -21.90
CA GLU A 213 3.56 -8.85 -22.35
C GLU A 213 2.03 -8.73 -22.15
N PHE A 214 1.52 -7.56 -21.76
CA PHE A 214 0.09 -7.23 -21.59
C PHE A 214 -0.66 -8.03 -20.52
N PHE A 215 0.00 -8.48 -19.46
CA PHE A 215 -0.66 -9.04 -18.28
C PHE A 215 -1.30 -7.94 -17.39
N LEU A 216 -2.06 -7.06 -18.04
CA LEU A 216 -2.66 -5.89 -17.41
C LEU A 216 -3.89 -6.28 -16.59
N THR A 217 -4.17 -5.48 -15.55
CA THR A 217 -5.37 -5.67 -14.72
C THR A 217 -6.50 -4.74 -15.15
N ALA A 218 -7.74 -5.20 -15.05
CA ALA A 218 -8.90 -4.34 -15.30
C ALA A 218 -8.97 -3.15 -14.30
N ALA A 219 -8.37 -3.31 -13.13
CA ALA A 219 -8.28 -2.24 -12.14
C ALA A 219 -7.31 -1.13 -12.58
N ALA A 220 -6.18 -1.46 -13.24
CA ALA A 220 -5.26 -0.46 -13.79
C ALA A 220 -5.97 0.47 -14.79
N GLN A 221 -6.82 -0.07 -15.67
CA GLN A 221 -7.60 0.74 -16.60
C GLN A 221 -8.61 1.66 -15.87
N ARG A 222 -9.26 1.17 -14.81
CA ARG A 222 -10.14 2.01 -13.98
C ARG A 222 -9.37 3.11 -13.28
N ASN A 223 -8.18 2.80 -12.76
CA ASN A 223 -7.29 3.78 -12.11
C ASN A 223 -6.84 4.85 -13.10
N ARG A 224 -6.44 4.46 -14.34
CA ARG A 224 -6.09 5.40 -15.41
C ARG A 224 -7.26 6.34 -15.73
N ASN A 225 -8.48 5.82 -15.84
CA ASN A 225 -9.67 6.63 -16.08
C ASN A 225 -10.00 7.57 -14.90
N HIS A 226 -9.78 7.12 -13.66
CA HIS A 226 -10.01 7.92 -12.46
C HIS A 226 -9.02 9.08 -12.32
N VAL A 227 -7.73 8.83 -12.57
CA VAL A 227 -6.70 9.87 -12.56
C VAL A 227 -6.90 10.84 -13.72
N GLY A 228 -7.30 10.35 -14.91
CA GLY A 228 -7.64 11.16 -16.07
C GLY A 228 -6.54 12.15 -16.46
N ASP A 229 -6.94 13.42 -16.68
CA ASP A 229 -6.04 14.50 -17.12
C ASP A 229 -5.13 15.06 -16.02
N LYS A 230 -5.16 14.48 -14.82
CA LYS A 230 -4.31 14.93 -13.71
C LYS A 230 -2.84 14.56 -13.88
N VAL A 231 -2.48 13.70 -14.81
CA VAL A 231 -1.10 13.24 -15.04
C VAL A 231 -0.61 13.56 -16.45
N CYS A 232 0.64 14.02 -16.53
CA CYS A 232 1.37 14.24 -17.78
C CYS A 232 2.66 13.41 -17.76
N PHE A 233 2.79 12.48 -18.70
CA PHE A 233 4.00 11.68 -18.90
C PHE A 233 4.95 12.35 -19.90
N ALA A 234 6.24 12.31 -19.60
CA ALA A 234 7.25 12.67 -20.59
C ALA A 234 7.25 11.65 -21.74
N LYS A 235 7.58 12.09 -22.97
CA LYS A 235 7.49 11.26 -24.18
C LYS A 235 8.38 10.01 -24.19
N ASN A 236 9.38 9.98 -23.34
CA ASN A 236 10.35 8.87 -23.22
C ASN A 236 9.96 7.84 -22.15
N ILE A 237 8.85 8.01 -21.45
CA ILE A 237 8.39 7.02 -20.46
C ILE A 237 7.89 5.78 -21.21
N PRO A 238 8.45 4.58 -20.91
CA PRO A 238 7.99 3.35 -21.52
C PRO A 238 6.56 3.00 -21.10
N PHE A 239 5.80 2.37 -21.99
CA PHE A 239 4.45 1.87 -21.71
C PHE A 239 4.39 1.01 -20.45
N SER A 240 5.36 0.10 -20.28
CA SER A 240 5.43 -0.77 -19.10
C SER A 240 5.56 0.00 -17.78
N MET A 241 6.29 1.12 -17.77
CA MET A 241 6.38 1.96 -16.57
C MET A 241 5.07 2.72 -16.31
N GLU A 242 4.40 3.22 -17.35
CA GLU A 242 3.06 3.81 -17.18
C GLU A 242 2.10 2.82 -16.55
N GLU A 243 2.07 1.56 -17.03
CA GLU A 243 1.21 0.51 -16.50
C GLU A 243 1.56 0.14 -15.05
N VAL A 244 2.84 0.09 -14.68
CA VAL A 244 3.27 -0.11 -13.28
C VAL A 244 2.74 1.01 -12.38
N LEU A 245 2.74 2.26 -12.83
CA LEU A 245 2.27 3.40 -12.05
C LEU A 245 0.73 3.42 -11.86
N PHE A 246 -0.03 2.78 -12.76
CA PHE A 246 -1.48 2.59 -12.65
C PHE A 246 -1.88 1.23 -12.08
N ASP A 247 -0.91 0.31 -11.88
CA ASP A 247 -1.17 -1.03 -11.37
C ASP A 247 -1.72 -1.01 -9.94
N PRO A 248 -2.85 -1.69 -9.64
CA PRO A 248 -3.34 -1.79 -8.28
C PRO A 248 -2.35 -2.54 -7.41
N GLN A 249 -2.06 -2.01 -6.23
CA GLN A 249 -1.21 -2.68 -5.27
C GLN A 249 -2.07 -3.37 -4.20
N THR A 250 -1.69 -4.58 -3.81
CA THR A 250 -2.21 -5.24 -2.61
C THR A 250 -1.14 -5.14 -1.54
N SER A 251 -1.49 -4.65 -0.38
CA SER A 251 -0.56 -4.43 0.74
C SER A 251 0.71 -3.67 0.30
N GLY A 252 0.52 -2.59 -0.45
CA GLY A 252 1.62 -1.75 -0.93
C GLY A 252 2.31 -0.97 0.19
N GLY A 253 3.30 -0.17 -0.18
CA GLY A 253 4.10 0.62 0.75
C GLY A 253 3.43 1.92 1.18
N LEU A 254 4.03 2.59 2.16
CA LEU A 254 3.69 3.97 2.50
C LEU A 254 4.37 4.92 1.51
N LEU A 255 3.65 5.95 1.12
CA LEU A 255 4.15 7.10 0.38
C LEU A 255 4.17 8.30 1.32
N PHE A 256 5.36 8.75 1.68
CA PHE A 256 5.57 9.87 2.58
C PHE A 256 5.93 11.14 1.81
N ALA A 257 5.37 12.27 2.21
CA ALA A 257 5.87 13.60 1.88
C ALA A 257 6.69 14.12 3.07
N VAL A 258 8.00 14.18 2.90
CA VAL A 258 8.97 14.43 3.95
C VAL A 258 9.63 15.78 3.72
N LYS A 259 9.83 16.57 4.78
CA LYS A 259 10.61 17.80 4.74
C LYS A 259 11.96 17.59 4.08
N ALA A 260 12.29 18.41 3.08
CA ALA A 260 13.47 18.20 2.23
C ALA A 260 14.79 18.05 3.00
N SER A 261 14.96 18.77 4.11
CA SER A 261 16.18 18.72 4.94
C SER A 261 16.39 17.39 5.68
N GLU A 262 15.33 16.59 5.84
CA GLU A 262 15.32 15.34 6.60
C GLU A 262 15.24 14.09 5.71
N ALA A 263 14.90 14.28 4.43
CA ALA A 263 14.62 13.19 3.50
C ALA A 263 15.78 12.21 3.29
N ASP A 264 17.05 12.67 3.34
CA ASP A 264 18.20 11.79 3.21
C ASP A 264 18.41 10.92 4.47
N ALA A 265 18.25 11.50 5.65
CA ALA A 265 18.34 10.79 6.91
C ALA A 265 17.19 9.78 7.05
N PHE A 266 15.95 10.17 6.72
CA PHE A 266 14.79 9.28 6.74
C PHE A 266 14.97 8.09 5.79
N LEU A 267 15.37 8.35 4.53
CA LEU A 267 15.67 7.27 3.59
C LEU A 267 16.75 6.32 4.07
N HIS A 268 17.79 6.87 4.74
CA HIS A 268 18.89 6.07 5.32
C HIS A 268 18.34 5.08 6.37
N GLU A 269 17.51 5.56 7.31
CA GLU A 269 16.93 4.71 8.36
C GLU A 269 15.99 3.64 7.79
N LEU A 270 15.16 4.00 6.80
CA LEU A 270 14.31 3.02 6.11
C LEU A 270 15.13 1.90 5.45
N LYS A 271 16.21 2.26 4.76
CA LYS A 271 17.12 1.28 4.14
C LYS A 271 17.91 0.46 5.16
N ALA A 272 18.32 1.05 6.27
CA ALA A 272 18.97 0.33 7.37
C ALA A 272 18.03 -0.71 8.00
N ALA A 273 16.72 -0.44 8.01
CA ALA A 273 15.68 -1.40 8.41
C ALA A 273 15.36 -2.47 7.34
N GLY A 274 16.08 -2.49 6.21
CA GLY A 274 15.91 -3.47 5.13
C GLY A 274 14.75 -3.19 4.18
N LEU A 275 14.13 -2.01 4.24
CA LEU A 275 13.03 -1.65 3.35
C LEU A 275 13.55 -1.22 1.96
N PRO A 276 12.87 -1.60 0.86
CA PRO A 276 13.24 -1.20 -0.51
C PRO A 276 12.83 0.25 -0.80
N ALA A 277 13.04 1.15 0.17
CA ALA A 277 12.62 2.52 0.09
C ALA A 277 13.41 3.33 -0.94
N ALA A 278 12.73 4.25 -1.64
CA ALA A 278 13.34 5.14 -2.63
C ALA A 278 12.71 6.54 -2.60
N LYS A 279 13.52 7.56 -2.92
CA LYS A 279 13.00 8.88 -3.28
C LYS A 279 12.44 8.80 -4.68
N VAL A 280 11.12 8.93 -4.80
CA VAL A 280 10.40 8.74 -6.09
C VAL A 280 9.99 10.06 -6.74
N GLY A 281 10.21 11.17 -6.06
CA GLY A 281 9.86 12.49 -6.57
C GLY A 281 9.86 13.56 -5.50
N ARG A 282 9.16 14.65 -5.80
CA ARG A 282 9.00 15.79 -4.87
C ARG A 282 7.75 16.59 -5.19
N PHE A 283 7.26 17.33 -4.22
CA PHE A 283 6.27 18.39 -4.44
C PHE A 283 6.96 19.70 -4.82
N VAL A 284 6.35 20.42 -5.73
CA VAL A 284 6.72 21.80 -6.10
C VAL A 284 5.50 22.69 -6.03
N LYS A 285 5.67 24.01 -6.10
CA LYS A 285 4.54 24.95 -6.23
C LYS A 285 3.66 24.56 -7.42
N ARG A 286 2.36 24.76 -7.27
CA ARG A 286 1.34 24.41 -8.25
C ARG A 286 1.71 24.83 -9.67
N ARG A 287 1.51 23.88 -10.61
CA ARG A 287 1.65 24.04 -12.06
C ARG A 287 0.33 23.69 -12.76
N ASP A 288 0.30 23.78 -14.08
CA ASP A 288 -0.90 23.52 -14.90
C ASP A 288 -1.45 22.10 -14.71
N VAL A 289 -0.57 21.10 -14.64
CA VAL A 289 -0.94 19.70 -14.40
C VAL A 289 -0.56 19.27 -12.99
N PRO A 290 -1.44 18.53 -12.28
CA PRO A 290 -1.17 18.09 -10.90
C PRO A 290 0.03 17.18 -10.74
N ILE A 291 0.27 16.26 -11.70
CA ILE A 291 1.35 15.25 -11.63
C ILE A 291 2.13 15.26 -12.95
N TYR A 292 3.45 15.37 -12.87
CA TYR A 292 4.37 15.14 -13.99
C TYR A 292 5.22 13.91 -13.69
N VAL A 293 5.32 13.01 -14.67
CA VAL A 293 6.18 11.82 -14.63
C VAL A 293 7.27 11.99 -15.68
N ASN A 294 8.55 11.98 -15.22
CA ASN A 294 9.74 12.22 -16.03
C ASN A 294 10.63 10.97 -16.08
#